data_9b1dab04d4509e611aa8c725ed4d8fca
#
_entry.id   9b1dab04d4509e611aa8c725ed4d8fca
#
_cell.length_a   1.000
_cell.length_b   1.000
_cell.length_c   1.000
_cell.angle_alpha   90.00
_cell.angle_beta   90.00
_cell.angle_gamma   90.00
#
_symmetry.space_group_name_H-M   'P 1'
#
loop_
_entity.id
_entity.type
_entity.pdbx_description
1 polymer ?
#
loop_
_entity_poly.entity_id
_entity_poly.type
_entity_poly.pdbx_seq_one_letter_code
_entity_poly.pdbx_strand_id
1 'polypeptide(L)'
;MAFTREEFVSIMSAFPTGVAIVTTLDEQGRPRGLTTNAICSVSTDPPLLLVCVAQTSRTLAALRHARRFVVNFMSDGRADLCALFASKAEDKFADVRWTSGLGGVPCLTEDALAYAECLTEQELEAGDHLILIG
;
A
#
# COMPACT_ATOMS: atom_id res chain seq x y z
N MET A 1 -24.61 6.27 21.00
CA MET A 1 -23.96 7.53 20.62
C MET A 1 -23.28 7.34 19.26
N ALA A 2 -23.64 8.14 18.30
CA ALA A 2 -23.03 8.06 16.97
C ALA A 2 -21.68 8.78 16.96
N PHE A 3 -20.66 8.10 16.50
CA PHE A 3 -19.33 8.65 16.31
C PHE A 3 -19.27 9.20 14.88
N THR A 4 -18.93 10.46 14.70
CA THR A 4 -18.90 11.06 13.35
C THR A 4 -17.60 10.71 12.63
N ARG A 5 -17.66 10.78 11.29
CA ARG A 5 -16.47 10.59 10.46
C ARG A 5 -15.39 11.63 10.79
N GLU A 6 -15.80 12.87 11.01
CA GLU A 6 -14.91 13.99 11.32
C GLU A 6 -14.19 13.76 12.66
N GLU A 7 -14.90 13.29 13.66
CA GLU A 7 -14.32 12.94 14.97
C GLU A 7 -13.29 11.82 14.84
N PHE A 8 -13.62 10.77 14.09
CA PHE A 8 -12.70 9.67 13.84
C PHE A 8 -11.42 10.15 13.11
N VAL A 9 -11.57 10.91 12.03
CA VAL A 9 -10.44 11.44 11.27
C VAL A 9 -9.57 12.35 12.14
N SER A 10 -10.19 13.19 12.96
CA SER A 10 -9.47 14.08 13.89
C SER A 10 -8.60 13.30 14.88
N ILE A 11 -9.16 12.25 15.48
CA ILE A 11 -8.43 11.39 16.42
C ILE A 11 -7.28 10.67 15.74
N MET A 12 -7.55 10.04 14.59
CA MET A 12 -6.54 9.26 13.88
C MET A 12 -5.43 10.15 13.30
N SER A 13 -5.73 11.39 12.96
CA SER A 13 -4.73 12.37 12.50
C SER A 13 -3.74 12.79 13.59
N ALA A 14 -4.06 12.58 14.85
CA ALA A 14 -3.14 12.82 15.95
C ALA A 14 -2.09 11.72 16.10
N PHE A 15 -2.26 10.57 15.44
CA PHE A 15 -1.34 9.45 15.48
C PHE A 15 -0.28 9.60 14.38
N PRO A 16 0.99 9.89 14.73
CA PRO A 16 2.05 10.01 13.72
C PRO A 16 2.38 8.63 13.15
N THR A 17 2.51 8.59 11.82
CA THR A 17 2.87 7.35 11.10
C THR A 17 3.93 7.63 10.06
N GLY A 18 4.65 6.60 9.66
CA GLY A 18 5.37 6.61 8.41
C GLY A 18 4.42 6.56 7.22
N VAL A 19 4.96 6.71 6.03
CA VAL A 19 4.22 6.62 4.77
C VAL A 19 4.87 5.55 3.91
N ALA A 20 4.03 4.73 3.26
CA ALA A 20 4.49 3.72 2.33
C ALA A 20 3.73 3.80 1.01
N ILE A 21 4.36 3.30 -0.04
CA ILE A 21 3.74 3.03 -1.33
C ILE A 21 3.63 1.52 -1.47
N VAL A 22 2.41 1.04 -1.62
CA VAL A 22 2.13 -0.38 -1.89
C VAL A 22 2.04 -0.57 -3.39
N THR A 23 2.84 -1.49 -3.91
CA THR A 23 2.94 -1.78 -5.34
C THR A 23 2.48 -3.20 -5.65
N THR A 24 1.93 -3.41 -6.83
CA THR A 24 1.46 -4.70 -7.33
C THR A 24 1.40 -4.70 -8.86
N LEU A 25 0.87 -5.76 -9.44
CA LEU A 25 0.63 -5.87 -10.88
C LEU A 25 -0.85 -6.16 -11.13
N ASP A 26 -1.41 -5.58 -12.19
CA ASP A 26 -2.77 -5.91 -12.63
C ASP A 26 -2.81 -7.19 -13.48
N GLU A 27 -4.00 -7.56 -13.96
CA GLU A 27 -4.21 -8.72 -14.82
C GLU A 27 -3.38 -8.70 -16.11
N GLN A 28 -3.07 -7.52 -16.62
CA GLN A 28 -2.26 -7.36 -17.83
C GLN A 28 -0.76 -7.25 -17.53
N GLY A 29 -0.36 -7.46 -16.26
CA GLY A 29 1.03 -7.33 -15.84
C GLY A 29 1.52 -5.89 -15.73
N ARG A 30 0.63 -4.90 -15.71
CA ARG A 30 0.99 -3.49 -15.58
C ARG A 30 1.17 -3.10 -14.12
N PRO A 31 2.20 -2.31 -13.79
CA PRO A 31 2.41 -1.81 -12.45
C PRO A 31 1.24 -0.97 -11.93
N ARG A 32 0.86 -1.22 -10.69
CA ARG A 32 -0.15 -0.47 -9.95
C ARG A 32 0.37 -0.15 -8.55
N GLY A 33 -0.12 0.92 -7.97
CA GLY A 33 0.29 1.30 -6.63
C GLY A 33 -0.59 2.35 -5.99
N LEU A 34 -0.48 2.43 -4.67
CA LEU A 34 -1.18 3.42 -3.85
C LEU A 34 -0.30 3.85 -2.68
N THR A 35 -0.53 5.06 -2.21
CA THR A 35 0.07 5.56 -0.98
C THR A 35 -0.81 5.23 0.21
N THR A 36 -0.22 4.73 1.29
CA THR A 36 -0.94 4.46 2.54
C THR A 36 -0.05 4.67 3.76
N ASN A 37 -0.69 4.97 4.88
CA ASN A 37 -0.09 4.92 6.22
C ASN A 37 -0.74 3.85 7.09
N ALA A 38 -1.71 3.12 6.57
CA ALA A 38 -2.44 2.08 7.29
C ALA A 38 -1.73 0.74 7.20
N ILE A 39 -0.61 0.63 7.89
CA ILE A 39 0.27 -0.53 7.90
C ILE A 39 0.57 -0.92 9.34
N CYS A 40 0.62 -2.21 9.58
CA CYS A 40 0.96 -2.74 10.90
C CYS A 40 1.75 -4.03 10.77
N SER A 41 2.79 -4.19 11.59
CA SER A 41 3.41 -5.49 11.79
C SER A 41 2.47 -6.41 12.56
N VAL A 42 2.38 -7.66 12.17
CA VAL A 42 1.44 -8.64 12.75
C VAL A 42 2.17 -9.73 13.51
N SER A 43 3.18 -10.35 12.89
CA SER A 43 3.89 -11.51 13.45
C SER A 43 5.33 -11.52 13.00
N THR A 44 6.21 -12.07 13.83
CA THR A 44 7.61 -12.31 13.48
C THR A 44 7.88 -13.76 13.10
N ASP A 45 7.02 -14.69 13.54
CA ASP A 45 7.16 -16.11 13.22
C ASP A 45 5.77 -16.75 13.07
N PRO A 46 5.29 -16.94 11.84
CA PRO A 46 5.89 -16.47 10.58
C PRO A 46 5.86 -14.95 10.47
N PRO A 47 6.74 -14.35 9.63
CA PRO A 47 6.73 -12.89 9.44
C PRO A 47 5.51 -12.46 8.65
N LEU A 48 4.66 -11.65 9.27
CA LEU A 48 3.42 -11.13 8.68
C LEU A 48 3.28 -9.64 8.95
N LEU A 49 2.78 -8.92 7.97
CA LEU A 49 2.31 -7.56 8.11
C LEU A 49 0.92 -7.42 7.52
N LEU A 50 0.24 -6.34 7.82
CA LEU A 50 -1.04 -6.00 7.19
C LEU A 50 -1.00 -4.61 6.57
N VAL A 51 -1.81 -4.44 5.53
CA VAL A 51 -2.15 -3.15 4.95
C VAL A 51 -3.67 -3.02 4.84
N CYS A 52 -4.19 -1.82 5.08
CA CYS A 52 -5.60 -1.53 4.89
C CYS A 52 -5.78 -0.76 3.58
N VAL A 53 -6.68 -1.23 2.73
CA VAL A 53 -6.95 -0.64 1.42
C VAL A 53 -8.43 -0.29 1.32
N ALA A 54 -8.74 0.94 0.94
CA ALA A 54 -10.13 1.35 0.75
C ALA A 54 -10.80 0.52 -0.34
N GLN A 55 -12.05 0.11 -0.12
CA GLN A 55 -12.80 -0.67 -1.11
C GLN A 55 -13.03 0.12 -2.42
N THR A 56 -12.93 1.44 -2.37
CA THR A 56 -13.01 2.33 -3.54
C THR A 56 -11.67 2.51 -4.26
N SER A 57 -10.57 1.96 -3.74
CA SER A 57 -9.24 2.09 -4.35
C SER A 57 -9.19 1.40 -5.72
N ARG A 58 -8.67 2.11 -6.71
CA ARG A 58 -8.45 1.56 -8.06
C ARG A 58 -7.38 0.46 -8.09
N THR A 59 -6.53 0.40 -7.08
CA THR A 59 -5.46 -0.61 -6.96
C THR A 59 -5.96 -1.92 -6.35
N LEU A 60 -7.13 -1.90 -5.69
CA LEU A 60 -7.64 -3.07 -4.95
C LEU A 60 -7.83 -4.29 -5.85
N ALA A 61 -8.42 -4.11 -7.03
CA ALA A 61 -8.63 -5.23 -7.97
C ALA A 61 -7.30 -5.90 -8.37
N ALA A 62 -6.27 -5.09 -8.61
CA ALA A 62 -4.93 -5.59 -8.93
C ALA A 62 -4.32 -6.37 -7.75
N LEU A 63 -4.44 -5.85 -6.53
CA LEU A 63 -3.96 -6.51 -5.32
C LEU A 63 -4.63 -7.88 -5.12
N ARG A 64 -5.93 -7.95 -5.33
CA ARG A 64 -6.70 -9.19 -5.23
C ARG A 64 -6.35 -10.20 -6.31
N HIS A 65 -6.13 -9.73 -7.53
CA HIS A 65 -5.74 -10.58 -8.65
C HIS A 65 -4.32 -11.15 -8.45
N ALA A 66 -3.35 -10.29 -8.20
CA ALA A 66 -1.95 -10.69 -8.09
C ALA A 66 -1.66 -11.56 -6.86
N ARG A 67 -2.39 -11.35 -5.77
CA ARG A 67 -2.18 -11.99 -4.47
C ARG A 67 -0.75 -11.84 -3.96
N ARG A 68 -0.11 -10.76 -4.36
CA ARG A 68 1.24 -10.37 -3.95
C ARG A 68 1.38 -8.85 -4.06
N PHE A 69 2.18 -8.28 -3.20
CA PHE A 69 2.43 -6.85 -3.18
C PHE A 69 3.78 -6.56 -2.52
N VAL A 70 4.28 -5.36 -2.77
CA VAL A 70 5.47 -4.86 -2.08
C VAL A 70 5.07 -3.62 -1.29
N VAL A 71 5.45 -3.57 -0.03
CA VAL A 71 5.34 -2.38 0.80
C VAL A 71 6.66 -1.64 0.75
N ASN A 72 6.69 -0.47 0.12
CA ASN A 72 7.88 0.37 0.01
C ASN A 72 7.78 1.46 1.08
N PHE A 73 8.60 1.37 2.12
CA PHE A 73 8.66 2.37 3.19
C PHE A 73 9.46 3.57 2.71
N MET A 74 8.78 4.70 2.53
CA MET A 74 9.35 5.84 1.83
C MET A 74 10.35 6.61 2.69
N SER A 75 11.43 7.06 2.04
CA SER A 75 12.42 7.93 2.68
C SER A 75 11.90 9.36 2.79
N ASP A 76 12.50 10.11 3.72
CA ASP A 76 12.27 11.53 3.84
C ASP A 76 12.62 12.27 2.53
N GLY A 77 11.89 13.31 2.21
CA GLY A 77 12.10 14.08 0.98
C GLY A 77 11.41 13.53 -0.26
N ARG A 78 10.63 12.43 -0.17
CA ARG A 78 9.88 11.86 -1.31
C ARG A 78 8.38 12.09 -1.20
N ALA A 79 7.98 13.23 -0.63
CA ALA A 79 6.58 13.64 -0.57
C ALA A 79 5.93 13.77 -1.96
N ASP A 80 6.70 14.16 -2.97
CA ASP A 80 6.29 14.23 -4.36
C ASP A 80 5.82 12.87 -4.89
N LEU A 81 6.59 11.83 -4.65
CA LEU A 81 6.27 10.48 -5.06
C LEU A 81 5.07 9.93 -4.29
N CYS A 82 4.99 10.17 -2.99
CA CYS A 82 3.83 9.80 -2.18
C CYS A 82 2.55 10.48 -2.68
N ALA A 83 2.60 11.76 -3.05
CA ALA A 83 1.48 12.49 -3.62
C ALA A 83 1.05 11.92 -4.98
N LEU A 84 1.99 11.55 -5.83
CA LEU A 84 1.71 10.93 -7.13
C LEU A 84 0.94 9.61 -6.94
N PHE A 85 1.38 8.75 -6.06
CA PHE A 85 0.73 7.45 -5.81
C PHE A 85 -0.60 7.57 -5.04
N ALA A 86 -0.82 8.67 -4.34
CA ALA A 86 -2.11 8.99 -3.73
C ALA A 86 -3.10 9.59 -4.73
N SER A 87 -2.64 10.04 -5.90
CA SER A 87 -3.46 10.65 -6.94
C SER A 87 -4.27 9.62 -7.73
N LYS A 88 -5.15 10.12 -8.62
CA LYS A 88 -5.93 9.30 -9.55
C LYS A 88 -5.28 9.21 -10.94
N ALA A 89 -3.99 9.50 -11.06
CA ALA A 89 -3.27 9.37 -12.33
C ALA A 89 -3.36 7.93 -12.85
N GLU A 90 -3.53 7.77 -14.17
CA GLU A 90 -3.67 6.44 -14.78
C GLU A 90 -2.36 5.68 -14.80
N ASP A 91 -1.28 6.36 -15.16
CA ASP A 91 0.07 5.79 -15.18
C ASP A 91 0.95 6.51 -14.16
N LYS A 92 1.03 5.94 -12.96
CA LYS A 92 1.85 6.47 -11.88
C LYS A 92 3.32 6.09 -12.01
N PHE A 93 3.66 5.15 -12.88
CA PHE A 93 5.00 4.58 -13.01
C PHE A 93 5.80 5.15 -14.19
N ALA A 94 5.22 6.02 -15.02
CA ALA A 94 5.85 6.52 -16.25
C ALA A 94 7.27 7.08 -16.04
N ASP A 95 7.47 7.86 -14.97
CA ASP A 95 8.75 8.50 -14.65
C ASP A 95 9.35 7.98 -13.33
N VAL A 96 8.91 6.80 -12.88
CA VAL A 96 9.35 6.21 -11.63
C VAL A 96 10.32 5.07 -11.91
N ARG A 97 11.45 5.07 -11.23
CA ARG A 97 12.42 3.98 -11.29
C ARG A 97 12.04 2.87 -10.34
N TRP A 98 12.10 1.65 -10.81
CA TRP A 98 11.81 0.48 -9.99
C TRP A 98 12.55 -0.75 -10.53
N THR A 99 12.72 -1.72 -9.67
CA THR A 99 13.26 -3.03 -10.03
C THR A 99 12.19 -4.09 -9.83
N SER A 100 12.28 -5.18 -10.58
CA SER A 100 11.34 -6.30 -10.43
C SER A 100 11.68 -7.11 -9.20
N GLY A 101 10.70 -7.20 -8.30
CA GLY A 101 10.75 -8.09 -7.15
C GLY A 101 10.01 -9.41 -7.40
N LEU A 102 9.44 -9.96 -6.35
CA LEU A 102 8.69 -11.22 -6.35
C LEU A 102 7.57 -11.22 -7.40
N GLY A 103 7.68 -12.11 -8.37
CA GLY A 103 6.70 -12.23 -9.45
C GLY A 103 6.60 -11.01 -10.36
N GLY A 104 7.65 -10.19 -10.43
CA GLY A 104 7.70 -8.99 -11.26
C GLY A 104 7.10 -7.74 -10.61
N VAL A 105 6.65 -7.83 -9.35
CA VAL A 105 6.07 -6.67 -8.66
C VAL A 105 7.12 -5.58 -8.46
N PRO A 106 6.80 -4.30 -8.74
CA PRO A 106 7.75 -3.22 -8.59
C PRO A 106 8.25 -3.02 -7.16
N CYS A 107 9.58 -2.92 -7.01
CA CYS A 107 10.25 -2.47 -5.80
C CYS A 107 10.87 -1.10 -6.06
N LEU A 108 10.53 -0.09 -5.26
CA LEU A 108 11.03 1.28 -5.39
C LEU A 108 12.38 1.43 -4.68
N THR A 109 13.36 0.68 -5.11
CA THR A 109 14.64 0.49 -4.40
C THR A 109 15.47 1.75 -4.24
N GLU A 110 15.32 2.73 -5.13
CA GLU A 110 16.05 4.01 -5.02
C GLU A 110 15.39 4.98 -4.05
N ASP A 111 14.07 4.90 -3.87
CA ASP A 111 13.29 5.89 -3.14
C ASP A 111 12.80 5.40 -1.78
N ALA A 112 12.92 4.12 -1.51
CA ALA A 112 12.48 3.51 -0.26
C ALA A 112 13.66 3.29 0.70
N LEU A 113 13.42 3.52 2.00
CA LEU A 113 14.34 3.14 3.07
C LEU A 113 14.47 1.63 3.19
N ALA A 114 13.35 0.94 3.00
CA ALA A 114 13.23 -0.51 3.05
C ALA A 114 12.00 -0.91 2.26
N TYR A 115 11.95 -2.16 1.83
CA TYR A 115 10.75 -2.71 1.20
C TYR A 115 10.51 -4.14 1.66
N ALA A 116 9.24 -4.51 1.76
CA ALA A 116 8.82 -5.85 2.13
C ALA A 116 8.02 -6.47 0.98
N GLU A 117 8.51 -7.59 0.47
CA GLU A 117 7.82 -8.38 -0.55
C GLU A 117 6.87 -9.36 0.13
N CYS A 118 5.58 -9.28 -0.18
CA CYS A 118 4.53 -10.00 0.51
C CYS A 118 3.71 -10.90 -0.42
N LEU A 119 3.40 -12.10 0.06
CA LEU A 119 2.34 -12.94 -0.50
C LEU A 119 1.09 -12.75 0.35
N THR A 120 -0.05 -12.53 -0.27
CA THR A 120 -1.31 -12.37 0.46
C THR A 120 -1.75 -13.69 1.07
N GLU A 121 -1.83 -13.73 2.39
CA GLU A 121 -2.28 -14.90 3.17
C GLU A 121 -3.78 -14.83 3.44
N GLN A 122 -4.28 -13.65 3.84
CA GLN A 122 -5.67 -13.43 4.23
C GLN A 122 -6.19 -12.10 3.73
N GLU A 123 -7.48 -12.07 3.45
CA GLU A 123 -8.24 -10.85 3.18
C GLU A 123 -9.40 -10.78 4.16
N LEU A 124 -9.60 -9.63 4.79
CA LEU A 124 -10.66 -9.40 5.78
C LEU A 124 -11.39 -8.11 5.44
N GLU A 125 -12.70 -8.21 5.26
CA GLU A 125 -13.52 -7.01 5.10
C GLU A 125 -13.69 -6.32 6.46
N ALA A 126 -13.45 -5.02 6.49
CA ALA A 126 -13.57 -4.20 7.68
C ALA A 126 -14.15 -2.82 7.32
N GLY A 127 -15.47 -2.69 7.42
CA GLY A 127 -16.16 -1.45 7.06
C GLY A 127 -15.96 -1.09 5.59
N ASP A 128 -15.45 0.10 5.32
CA ASP A 128 -15.16 0.61 3.97
C ASP A 128 -13.76 0.26 3.46
N HIS A 129 -13.05 -0.60 4.17
CA HIS A 129 -11.70 -1.07 3.85
C HIS A 129 -11.63 -2.58 3.76
N LEU A 130 -10.56 -3.05 3.10
CA LEU A 130 -10.12 -4.43 3.11
C LEU A 130 -8.76 -4.48 3.82
N ILE A 131 -8.61 -5.44 4.73
CA ILE A 131 -7.32 -5.71 5.39
C ILE A 131 -6.66 -6.86 4.63
N LEU A 132 -5.46 -6.61 4.11
CA LEU A 132 -4.63 -7.63 3.48
C LEU A 132 -3.51 -8.02 4.43
N ILE A 133 -3.47 -9.29 4.83
CA ILE A 133 -2.36 -9.84 5.61
C ILE A 133 -1.45 -10.60 4.66
N GLY A 134 -0.19 -10.27 4.69
CA GLY A 134 0.82 -10.89 3.85
C GLY A 134 2.14 -11.14 4.56
#